data_e5eeaaa5c69b81db86255fbc346638bf
#
_entry.id   e5eeaaa5c69b81db86255fbc346638bf
#
_cell.length_a   1.000
_cell.length_b   1.000
_cell.length_c   1.000
_cell.angle_alpha   90.00
_cell.angle_beta   90.00
_cell.angle_gamma   90.00
#
_symmetry.space_group_name_H-M   'P 1'
#
loop_
_entity.id
_entity.type
_entity.pdbx_description
1 polymer ?
#
loop_
_entity_poly.entity_id
_entity_poly.type
_entity_poly.pdbx_seq_one_letter_code
_entity_poly.pdbx_strand_id
1 'polypeptide(L)'
;MDASDPLKESLPLLPVGTVYSIPPAIAKSLRRALYYSNYAPDPKLALKYYKIALEQCEQHAMDPFSDEVLGLKIQLAAWLEKIGSFQNSTEVLEALLRDCRRWVDKMEEAVKNGQVDKFGNMIGVPLPVKAPTDAGAPDADTPPENLWGKRTRVLGKCVGISVKLGELYADEHVLKGEQAGERLVWAVETVLKELQRRQAQGVHEGEGEWMSPEQIGGALEALANHYESKSQHYLAAPLYLQALTLSPPKSCHTAVLMNNLAISLAQQPVDVPAESQVTAATWAAEQARPSRAAMLNSARQWALQAHATSKKVEGDDRTPECDEACAVALCNLGEIAAMTGDMEEAKKRFKESLALSKRIAFPEGVNQAQDGLAAASLQPKPKV
;
A
#
# COMPACT_ATOMS: atom_id res chain seq x y z
N MET A 1 -38.26 -26.48 -19.56
CA MET A 1 -37.31 -27.05 -18.58
C MET A 1 -36.16 -26.05 -18.49
N ASP A 2 -36.31 -25.13 -17.57
CA ASP A 2 -35.38 -24.02 -17.36
C ASP A 2 -34.27 -24.57 -16.43
N ALA A 3 -33.11 -24.84 -16.99
CA ALA A 3 -31.98 -25.30 -16.20
C ALA A 3 -31.52 -24.11 -15.32
N SER A 4 -31.78 -24.22 -14.05
CA SER A 4 -31.32 -23.31 -13.01
C SER A 4 -29.79 -23.14 -13.14
N ASP A 5 -29.39 -21.92 -13.48
CA ASP A 5 -27.99 -21.51 -13.61
C ASP A 5 -27.32 -21.66 -12.23
N PRO A 6 -26.37 -22.59 -12.03
CA PRO A 6 -25.73 -22.83 -10.73
C PRO A 6 -24.90 -21.63 -10.24
N LEU A 7 -24.82 -20.55 -11.03
CA LEU A 7 -24.10 -19.31 -10.71
C LEU A 7 -24.91 -18.32 -9.85
N LYS A 8 -26.17 -18.65 -9.49
CA LYS A 8 -27.01 -17.73 -8.73
C LYS A 8 -26.81 -17.77 -7.21
N GLU A 9 -26.21 -18.82 -6.64
CA GLU A 9 -26.34 -19.08 -5.21
C GLU A 9 -25.07 -18.91 -4.34
N SER A 10 -23.88 -18.61 -4.87
CA SER A 10 -22.68 -18.52 -4.00
C SER A 10 -21.54 -17.66 -4.54
N LEU A 11 -21.78 -16.38 -4.75
CA LEU A 11 -20.69 -15.41 -4.95
C LEU A 11 -20.48 -14.60 -3.67
N PRO A 12 -19.23 -14.59 -3.09
CA PRO A 12 -18.92 -13.63 -2.05
C PRO A 12 -19.06 -12.23 -2.63
N LEU A 13 -19.66 -11.39 -1.84
CA LEU A 13 -20.02 -10.00 -2.09
C LEU A 13 -18.79 -9.20 -2.60
N LEU A 14 -18.77 -8.91 -3.89
CA LEU A 14 -18.19 -7.64 -4.34
C LEU A 14 -18.89 -6.53 -3.53
N PRO A 15 -18.20 -5.45 -3.13
CA PRO A 15 -18.88 -4.35 -2.45
C PRO A 15 -20.15 -4.01 -3.21
N VAL A 16 -21.28 -4.10 -2.55
CA VAL A 16 -22.63 -4.08 -3.15
C VAL A 16 -22.87 -2.84 -4.03
N GLY A 17 -22.13 -1.74 -3.81
CA GLY A 17 -22.22 -0.50 -4.58
C GLY A 17 -21.66 -0.54 -6.01
N THR A 18 -20.65 -1.36 -6.30
CA THR A 18 -19.97 -1.37 -7.62
C THR A 18 -20.67 -2.20 -8.70
N VAL A 19 -21.57 -3.10 -8.34
CA VAL A 19 -22.20 -4.03 -9.31
C VAL A 19 -23.43 -3.43 -9.99
N TYR A 20 -24.06 -2.41 -9.41
CA TYR A 20 -25.31 -1.84 -9.93
C TYR A 20 -25.10 -0.80 -11.05
N SER A 21 -23.92 -0.23 -11.19
CA SER A 21 -23.57 0.75 -12.25
C SER A 21 -23.06 0.09 -13.53
N ILE A 22 -22.73 -1.21 -13.50
CA ILE A 22 -22.18 -1.93 -14.65
C ILE A 22 -23.31 -2.53 -15.49
N PRO A 23 -23.33 -2.31 -16.84
CA PRO A 23 -24.29 -2.93 -17.74
C PRO A 23 -24.38 -4.46 -17.54
N PRO A 24 -25.59 -5.07 -17.57
CA PRO A 24 -25.81 -6.49 -17.27
C PRO A 24 -24.93 -7.46 -18.07
N ALA A 25 -24.61 -7.10 -19.33
CA ALA A 25 -23.75 -7.90 -20.20
C ALA A 25 -22.33 -7.98 -19.64
N ILE A 26 -21.76 -6.86 -19.22
CA ILE A 26 -20.42 -6.74 -18.64
C ILE A 26 -20.38 -7.47 -17.28
N ALA A 27 -21.39 -7.22 -16.44
CA ALA A 27 -21.51 -7.88 -15.14
C ALA A 27 -21.56 -9.42 -15.28
N LYS A 28 -22.24 -9.96 -16.29
CA LYS A 28 -22.28 -11.39 -16.58
C LYS A 28 -20.90 -11.94 -16.97
N SER A 29 -20.17 -11.24 -17.84
CA SER A 29 -18.82 -11.62 -18.25
C SER A 29 -17.84 -11.56 -17.09
N LEU A 30 -17.92 -10.50 -16.26
CA LEU A 30 -17.07 -10.34 -15.07
C LEU A 30 -17.34 -11.44 -14.03
N ARG A 31 -18.60 -11.80 -13.76
CA ARG A 31 -18.92 -12.93 -12.85
C ARG A 31 -18.31 -14.24 -13.33
N ARG A 32 -18.31 -14.51 -14.64
CA ARG A 32 -17.65 -15.69 -15.20
C ARG A 32 -16.14 -15.65 -15.06
N ALA A 33 -15.53 -14.48 -15.31
CA ALA A 33 -14.10 -14.29 -15.09
C ALA A 33 -13.72 -14.59 -13.62
N LEU A 34 -14.44 -14.00 -12.66
CA LEU A 34 -14.23 -14.23 -11.23
C LEU A 34 -14.49 -15.69 -10.81
N TYR A 35 -15.48 -16.33 -11.39
CA TYR A 35 -15.75 -17.75 -11.14
C TYR A 35 -14.56 -18.63 -11.53
N TYR A 36 -14.04 -18.47 -12.76
CA TYR A 36 -12.87 -19.23 -13.22
C TYR A 36 -11.54 -18.77 -12.57
N SER A 37 -11.52 -17.60 -11.94
CA SER A 37 -10.36 -17.12 -11.17
C SER A 37 -10.29 -17.73 -9.76
N ASN A 38 -11.45 -18.02 -9.13
CA ASN A 38 -11.48 -18.32 -7.69
C ASN A 38 -12.14 -19.67 -7.33
N TYR A 39 -13.21 -20.09 -8.02
CA TYR A 39 -14.01 -21.25 -7.64
C TYR A 39 -13.72 -22.51 -8.47
N ALA A 40 -13.63 -22.36 -9.78
CA ALA A 40 -13.25 -23.43 -10.69
C ALA A 40 -12.04 -22.96 -11.52
N PRO A 41 -10.83 -22.95 -10.96
CA PRO A 41 -9.67 -22.31 -11.56
C PRO A 41 -9.37 -22.83 -12.97
N ASP A 42 -9.58 -21.97 -13.97
CA ASP A 42 -9.20 -22.19 -15.37
C ASP A 42 -8.63 -20.88 -15.92
N PRO A 43 -7.28 -20.76 -16.01
CA PRO A 43 -6.64 -19.54 -16.46
C PRO A 43 -7.03 -19.10 -17.88
N LYS A 44 -7.30 -20.06 -18.76
CA LYS A 44 -7.68 -19.75 -20.14
C LYS A 44 -9.09 -19.15 -20.22
N LEU A 45 -10.02 -19.75 -19.49
CA LEU A 45 -11.40 -19.24 -19.42
C LEU A 45 -11.49 -17.94 -18.65
N ALA A 46 -10.78 -17.81 -17.53
CA ALA A 46 -10.72 -16.55 -16.77
C ALA A 46 -10.24 -15.40 -17.66
N LEU A 47 -9.07 -15.53 -18.31
CA LEU A 47 -8.53 -14.52 -19.23
C LEU A 47 -9.49 -14.20 -20.38
N LYS A 48 -10.12 -15.23 -20.97
CA LYS A 48 -11.13 -15.01 -22.02
C LYS A 48 -12.26 -14.11 -21.55
N TYR A 49 -12.82 -14.36 -20.37
CA TYR A 49 -13.95 -13.58 -19.87
C TYR A 49 -13.55 -12.20 -19.37
N TYR A 50 -12.33 -12.00 -18.85
CA TYR A 50 -11.78 -10.65 -18.60
C TYR A 50 -11.66 -9.83 -19.89
N LYS A 51 -11.13 -10.42 -20.97
CA LYS A 51 -11.05 -9.76 -22.28
C LYS A 51 -12.43 -9.37 -22.80
N ILE A 52 -13.39 -10.31 -22.78
CA ILE A 52 -14.76 -10.04 -23.21
C ILE A 52 -15.39 -8.89 -22.38
N ALA A 53 -15.16 -8.85 -21.07
CA ALA A 53 -15.69 -7.79 -20.21
C ALA A 53 -15.08 -6.42 -20.58
N LEU A 54 -13.77 -6.35 -20.85
CA LEU A 54 -13.10 -5.12 -21.28
C LEU A 54 -13.58 -4.65 -22.68
N GLU A 55 -13.71 -5.57 -23.65
CA GLU A 55 -14.26 -5.27 -24.97
C GLU A 55 -15.71 -4.75 -24.87
N GLN A 56 -16.52 -5.32 -23.99
CA GLN A 56 -17.88 -4.84 -23.74
C GLN A 56 -17.89 -3.43 -23.10
N CYS A 57 -16.93 -3.09 -22.23
CA CYS A 57 -16.80 -1.73 -21.71
C CYS A 57 -16.57 -0.71 -22.84
N GLU A 58 -15.72 -1.05 -23.82
CA GLU A 58 -15.47 -0.22 -25.00
C GLU A 58 -16.72 -0.10 -25.89
N GLN A 59 -17.40 -1.23 -26.16
CA GLN A 59 -18.65 -1.25 -26.97
C GLN A 59 -19.78 -0.42 -26.36
N HIS A 60 -19.85 -0.39 -25.01
CA HIS A 60 -20.82 0.44 -24.28
C HIS A 60 -20.33 1.87 -24.06
N ALA A 61 -19.22 2.29 -24.66
CA ALA A 61 -18.61 3.61 -24.53
C ALA A 61 -18.46 4.06 -23.06
N MET A 62 -18.14 3.12 -22.16
CA MET A 62 -17.88 3.46 -20.75
C MET A 62 -16.65 4.36 -20.64
N ASP A 63 -16.67 5.29 -19.68
CA ASP A 63 -15.50 6.12 -19.40
C ASP A 63 -14.29 5.23 -18.99
N PRO A 64 -13.17 5.26 -19.76
CA PRO A 64 -11.98 4.46 -19.44
C PRO A 64 -11.40 4.71 -18.07
N PHE A 65 -11.73 5.86 -17.45
CA PHE A 65 -11.27 6.28 -16.13
C PHE A 65 -12.38 6.19 -15.06
N SER A 66 -13.49 5.55 -15.35
CA SER A 66 -14.50 5.22 -14.33
C SER A 66 -13.96 4.19 -13.34
N ASP A 67 -14.48 4.16 -12.12
CA ASP A 67 -14.05 3.19 -11.09
C ASP A 67 -14.29 1.74 -11.52
N GLU A 68 -15.33 1.49 -12.30
CA GLU A 68 -15.66 0.17 -12.83
C GLU A 68 -14.59 -0.32 -13.81
N VAL A 69 -14.21 0.51 -14.79
CA VAL A 69 -13.22 0.13 -15.81
C VAL A 69 -11.81 0.04 -15.20
N LEU A 70 -11.44 1.00 -14.35
CA LEU A 70 -10.18 0.95 -13.61
C LEU A 70 -10.12 -0.27 -12.70
N GLY A 71 -11.19 -0.53 -11.94
CA GLY A 71 -11.32 -1.69 -11.06
C GLY A 71 -11.20 -3.01 -11.80
N LEU A 72 -11.84 -3.14 -12.99
CA LEU A 72 -11.73 -4.34 -13.81
C LEU A 72 -10.28 -4.61 -14.27
N LYS A 73 -9.56 -3.58 -14.70
CA LYS A 73 -8.14 -3.69 -15.10
C LYS A 73 -7.23 -4.03 -13.92
N ILE A 74 -7.46 -3.41 -12.75
CA ILE A 74 -6.71 -3.73 -11.51
C ILE A 74 -7.00 -5.17 -11.07
N GLN A 75 -8.26 -5.61 -11.13
CA GLN A 75 -8.64 -6.99 -10.79
C GLN A 75 -7.99 -8.02 -11.73
N LEU A 76 -7.91 -7.71 -13.02
CA LEU A 76 -7.18 -8.55 -13.98
C LEU A 76 -5.70 -8.66 -13.62
N ALA A 77 -5.05 -7.55 -13.27
CA ALA A 77 -3.65 -7.54 -12.87
C ALA A 77 -3.42 -8.35 -11.58
N ALA A 78 -4.27 -8.18 -10.56
CA ALA A 78 -4.21 -8.93 -9.31
C ALA A 78 -4.42 -10.44 -9.54
N TRP A 79 -5.31 -10.82 -10.45
CA TRP A 79 -5.49 -12.21 -10.81
C TRP A 79 -4.27 -12.78 -11.57
N LEU A 80 -3.65 -12.02 -12.49
CA LEU A 80 -2.42 -12.40 -13.17
C LEU A 80 -1.27 -12.64 -12.18
N GLU A 81 -1.13 -11.80 -11.19
CA GLU A 81 -0.18 -11.99 -10.08
C GLU A 81 -0.47 -13.29 -9.32
N LYS A 82 -1.72 -13.52 -8.93
CA LYS A 82 -2.16 -14.72 -8.19
C LYS A 82 -1.80 -16.03 -8.91
N ILE A 83 -1.83 -16.05 -10.25
CA ILE A 83 -1.44 -17.22 -11.04
C ILE A 83 0.06 -17.27 -11.40
N GLY A 84 0.88 -16.40 -10.80
CA GLY A 84 2.33 -16.31 -11.06
C GLY A 84 2.70 -15.64 -12.38
N SER A 85 1.78 -14.97 -13.06
CA SER A 85 2.03 -14.28 -14.33
C SER A 85 2.46 -12.82 -14.08
N PHE A 86 3.53 -12.63 -13.31
CA PHE A 86 4.00 -11.33 -12.82
C PHE A 86 4.30 -10.34 -13.96
N GLN A 87 4.93 -10.81 -15.05
CA GLN A 87 5.25 -9.96 -16.19
C GLN A 87 3.98 -9.36 -16.82
N ASN A 88 2.95 -10.15 -17.05
CA ASN A 88 1.70 -9.65 -17.62
C ASN A 88 0.95 -8.75 -16.64
N SER A 89 1.02 -9.04 -15.33
CA SER A 89 0.45 -8.17 -14.29
C SER A 89 1.09 -6.78 -14.32
N THR A 90 2.43 -6.72 -14.34
CA THR A 90 3.15 -5.43 -14.42
C THR A 90 2.86 -4.68 -15.71
N GLU A 91 2.76 -5.36 -16.87
CA GLU A 91 2.42 -4.73 -18.15
C GLU A 91 1.02 -4.08 -18.13
N VAL A 92 0.03 -4.76 -17.57
CA VAL A 92 -1.33 -4.22 -17.41
C VAL A 92 -1.33 -2.98 -16.50
N LEU A 93 -0.65 -3.05 -15.35
CA LEU A 93 -0.58 -1.93 -14.42
C LEU A 93 0.21 -0.74 -14.97
N GLU A 94 1.30 -0.98 -15.68
CA GLU A 94 2.10 0.07 -16.34
C GLU A 94 1.31 0.79 -17.44
N ALA A 95 0.58 0.03 -18.27
CA ALA A 95 -0.29 0.62 -19.28
C ALA A 95 -1.39 1.48 -18.64
N LEU A 96 -2.02 0.96 -17.58
CA LEU A 96 -3.05 1.67 -16.84
C LEU A 96 -2.53 2.95 -16.18
N LEU A 97 -1.39 2.87 -15.50
CA LEU A 97 -0.73 4.01 -14.87
C LEU A 97 -0.39 5.11 -15.88
N ARG A 98 0.19 4.70 -17.02
CA ARG A 98 0.56 5.63 -18.11
C ARG A 98 -0.68 6.36 -18.66
N ASP A 99 -1.78 5.65 -18.88
CA ASP A 99 -3.00 6.26 -19.43
C ASP A 99 -3.64 7.21 -18.40
N CYS A 100 -3.72 6.82 -17.13
CA CYS A 100 -4.22 7.66 -16.04
C CYS A 100 -3.37 8.93 -15.87
N ARG A 101 -2.05 8.80 -15.83
CA ARG A 101 -1.15 9.96 -15.72
C ARG A 101 -1.31 10.91 -16.90
N ARG A 102 -1.34 10.39 -18.13
CA ARG A 102 -1.56 11.20 -19.32
C ARG A 102 -2.88 11.97 -19.27
N TRP A 103 -3.92 11.36 -18.72
CA TRP A 103 -5.20 12.06 -18.53
C TRP A 103 -5.08 13.19 -17.49
N VAL A 104 -4.43 12.93 -16.34
CA VAL A 104 -4.19 13.95 -15.31
C VAL A 104 -3.36 15.11 -15.87
N ASP A 105 -2.25 14.82 -16.56
CA ASP A 105 -1.38 15.83 -17.17
C ASP A 105 -2.15 16.73 -18.14
N LYS A 106 -3.00 16.16 -19.01
CA LYS A 106 -3.85 16.91 -19.93
C LYS A 106 -4.87 17.80 -19.21
N MET A 107 -5.47 17.28 -18.14
CA MET A 107 -6.42 18.05 -17.33
C MET A 107 -5.71 19.25 -16.67
N GLU A 108 -4.52 19.04 -16.09
CA GLU A 108 -3.73 20.11 -15.47
C GLU A 108 -3.25 21.15 -16.50
N GLU A 109 -2.90 20.72 -17.70
CA GLU A 109 -2.59 21.61 -18.81
C GLU A 109 -3.81 22.45 -19.22
N ALA A 110 -5.00 21.84 -19.32
CA ALA A 110 -6.24 22.55 -19.61
C ALA A 110 -6.56 23.60 -18.53
N VAL A 111 -6.30 23.30 -17.26
CA VAL A 111 -6.43 24.26 -16.15
C VAL A 111 -5.47 25.43 -16.31
N LYS A 112 -4.19 25.16 -16.60
CA LYS A 112 -3.16 26.21 -16.81
C LYS A 112 -3.52 27.13 -18.00
N ASN A 113 -4.15 26.57 -19.01
CA ASN A 113 -4.60 27.31 -20.21
C ASN A 113 -5.95 28.04 -19.99
N GLY A 114 -6.52 28.00 -18.79
CA GLY A 114 -7.79 28.66 -18.47
C GLY A 114 -9.00 28.04 -19.16
N GLN A 115 -8.92 26.76 -19.55
CA GLN A 115 -10.01 26.04 -20.23
C GLN A 115 -10.98 25.34 -19.26
N VAL A 116 -10.67 25.33 -17.97
CA VAL A 116 -11.48 24.74 -16.90
C VAL A 116 -11.91 25.85 -15.95
N ASP A 117 -13.19 25.91 -15.64
CA ASP A 117 -13.74 26.87 -14.68
C ASP A 117 -13.47 26.44 -13.21
N LYS A 118 -13.82 27.31 -12.27
CA LYS A 118 -13.67 27.04 -10.83
C LYS A 118 -14.52 25.88 -10.33
N PHE A 119 -15.56 25.49 -11.08
CA PHE A 119 -16.46 24.37 -10.77
C PHE A 119 -16.01 23.06 -11.41
N GLY A 120 -14.90 23.06 -12.14
CA GLY A 120 -14.39 21.86 -12.81
C GLY A 120 -15.11 21.50 -14.10
N ASN A 121 -15.69 22.48 -14.80
CA ASN A 121 -16.30 22.29 -16.11
C ASN A 121 -15.39 22.85 -17.21
N MET A 122 -15.41 22.20 -18.39
CA MET A 122 -14.73 22.74 -19.58
C MET A 122 -15.47 23.95 -20.10
N ILE A 123 -14.77 25.09 -20.26
CA ILE A 123 -15.35 26.33 -20.80
C ILE A 123 -15.68 26.10 -22.28
N GLY A 124 -16.94 26.42 -22.65
CA GLY A 124 -17.42 26.27 -24.01
C GLY A 124 -17.89 24.88 -24.42
N VAL A 125 -17.85 23.92 -23.55
CA VAL A 125 -18.42 22.58 -23.74
C VAL A 125 -19.76 22.51 -23.00
N PRO A 126 -20.90 22.21 -23.67
CA PRO A 126 -22.16 22.01 -22.99
C PRO A 126 -22.02 20.89 -21.93
N LEU A 127 -22.57 21.13 -20.74
CA LEU A 127 -22.68 20.07 -19.73
C LEU A 127 -23.45 18.90 -20.32
N PRO A 128 -23.02 17.65 -20.09
CA PRO A 128 -23.73 16.48 -20.51
C PRO A 128 -25.16 16.51 -19.93
N VAL A 129 -26.15 16.61 -20.78
CA VAL A 129 -27.56 16.53 -20.38
C VAL A 129 -27.76 15.12 -19.83
N LYS A 130 -28.18 15.00 -18.56
CA LYS A 130 -28.58 13.71 -18.00
C LYS A 130 -29.50 12.98 -18.97
N ALA A 131 -29.07 11.82 -19.46
CA ALA A 131 -29.99 10.93 -20.15
C ALA A 131 -31.15 10.61 -19.18
N PRO A 132 -32.41 10.53 -19.62
CA PRO A 132 -33.51 10.15 -18.75
C PRO A 132 -33.24 8.75 -18.24
N THR A 133 -32.83 8.68 -16.96
CA THR A 133 -32.68 7.42 -16.24
C THR A 133 -34.07 6.89 -15.94
N ASP A 134 -34.30 5.61 -16.24
CA ASP A 134 -35.51 4.90 -15.81
C ASP A 134 -35.70 5.10 -14.29
N ALA A 135 -36.91 5.51 -13.93
CA ALA A 135 -37.28 5.79 -12.55
C ALA A 135 -37.12 4.52 -11.70
N GLY A 136 -36.05 4.48 -10.90
CA GLY A 136 -35.75 3.33 -10.03
C GLY A 136 -34.29 3.16 -9.61
N ALA A 137 -33.35 3.95 -10.14
CA ALA A 137 -31.96 3.91 -9.67
C ALA A 137 -31.80 4.72 -8.37
N PRO A 138 -31.17 4.16 -7.32
CA PRO A 138 -31.06 4.81 -6.00
C PRO A 138 -30.16 6.05 -5.96
N ASP A 139 -29.48 6.44 -7.04
CA ASP A 139 -28.51 7.53 -7.12
C ASP A 139 -28.90 8.69 -8.04
N ALA A 140 -30.23 8.92 -8.23
CA ALA A 140 -30.73 9.99 -9.12
C ALA A 140 -30.36 11.42 -8.68
N ASP A 141 -29.93 11.64 -7.43
CA ASP A 141 -29.68 12.95 -6.82
C ASP A 141 -28.21 13.36 -6.73
N THR A 142 -27.26 12.49 -7.03
CA THR A 142 -25.84 12.86 -7.02
C THR A 142 -25.48 13.64 -8.31
N PRO A 143 -24.92 14.86 -8.18
CA PRO A 143 -24.45 15.58 -9.35
C PRO A 143 -23.32 14.79 -10.04
N PRO A 144 -23.19 14.89 -11.38
CA PRO A 144 -22.12 14.22 -12.10
C PRO A 144 -20.75 14.70 -11.59
N GLU A 145 -19.82 13.75 -11.48
CA GLU A 145 -18.45 14.04 -11.06
C GLU A 145 -17.84 15.11 -11.98
N ASN A 146 -17.34 16.19 -11.38
CA ASN A 146 -16.64 17.24 -12.14
C ASN A 146 -15.17 16.83 -12.42
N LEU A 147 -14.44 17.64 -13.21
CA LEU A 147 -13.05 17.34 -13.56
C LEU A 147 -12.11 17.34 -12.33
N TRP A 148 -12.39 18.16 -11.31
CA TRP A 148 -11.59 18.17 -10.08
C TRP A 148 -11.77 16.88 -9.29
N GLY A 149 -12.99 16.41 -9.11
CA GLY A 149 -13.29 15.14 -8.46
C GLY A 149 -12.65 13.96 -9.20
N LYS A 150 -12.83 13.91 -10.52
CA LYS A 150 -12.23 12.90 -11.39
C LYS A 150 -10.70 12.92 -11.31
N ARG A 151 -10.08 14.12 -11.31
CA ARG A 151 -8.63 14.25 -11.14
C ARG A 151 -8.14 13.65 -9.81
N THR A 152 -8.80 14.01 -8.73
CA THR A 152 -8.45 13.50 -7.38
C THR A 152 -8.55 11.99 -7.33
N ARG A 153 -9.65 11.42 -7.81
CA ARG A 153 -9.88 9.98 -7.84
C ARG A 153 -8.87 9.25 -8.73
N VAL A 154 -8.64 9.71 -9.94
CA VAL A 154 -7.68 9.09 -10.88
C VAL A 154 -6.26 9.22 -10.35
N LEU A 155 -5.87 10.36 -9.78
CA LEU A 155 -4.54 10.56 -9.19
C LEU A 155 -4.32 9.63 -7.98
N GLY A 156 -5.32 9.45 -7.12
CA GLY A 156 -5.28 8.49 -6.02
C GLY A 156 -5.11 7.05 -6.51
N LYS A 157 -5.79 6.66 -7.61
CA LYS A 157 -5.58 5.36 -8.27
C LYS A 157 -4.15 5.24 -8.83
N CYS A 158 -3.59 6.31 -9.42
CA CYS A 158 -2.19 6.31 -9.88
C CYS A 158 -1.22 6.04 -8.73
N VAL A 159 -1.43 6.64 -7.56
CA VAL A 159 -0.61 6.37 -6.37
C VAL A 159 -0.69 4.90 -5.97
N GLY A 160 -1.90 4.36 -5.81
CA GLY A 160 -2.08 2.96 -5.44
C GLY A 160 -1.47 1.97 -6.45
N ILE A 161 -1.63 2.24 -7.76
CA ILE A 161 -1.01 1.42 -8.82
C ILE A 161 0.52 1.52 -8.77
N SER A 162 1.07 2.71 -8.50
CA SER A 162 2.53 2.89 -8.39
C SER A 162 3.10 2.16 -7.18
N VAL A 163 2.41 2.18 -6.04
CA VAL A 163 2.80 1.38 -4.86
C VAL A 163 2.79 -0.10 -5.21
N LYS A 164 1.72 -0.60 -5.83
CA LYS A 164 1.61 -2.00 -6.23
C LYS A 164 2.67 -2.43 -7.25
N LEU A 165 2.99 -1.56 -8.20
CA LEU A 165 4.11 -1.80 -9.14
C LEU A 165 5.45 -1.84 -8.43
N GLY A 166 5.67 -0.97 -7.44
CA GLY A 166 6.86 -0.99 -6.61
C GLY A 166 7.05 -2.32 -5.87
N GLU A 167 5.99 -2.84 -5.25
CA GLU A 167 5.99 -4.14 -4.60
C GLU A 167 6.29 -5.27 -5.59
N LEU A 168 5.59 -5.31 -6.75
CA LEU A 168 5.80 -6.33 -7.78
C LEU A 168 7.21 -6.30 -8.36
N TYR A 169 7.80 -5.12 -8.55
CA TYR A 169 9.17 -4.99 -9.06
C TYR A 169 10.22 -5.40 -8.03
N ALA A 170 9.92 -5.29 -6.73
CA ALA A 170 10.77 -5.74 -5.65
C ALA A 170 10.69 -7.26 -5.42
N ASP A 171 9.63 -7.91 -5.94
CA ASP A 171 9.40 -9.36 -5.80
C ASP A 171 10.55 -10.18 -6.40
N GLU A 172 10.88 -11.31 -5.77
CA GLU A 172 11.95 -12.22 -6.16
C GLU A 172 11.79 -12.83 -7.57
N HIS A 173 10.57 -12.86 -8.11
CA HIS A 173 10.29 -13.34 -9.47
C HIS A 173 10.46 -12.27 -10.55
N VAL A 174 10.56 -11.00 -10.17
CA VAL A 174 10.68 -9.87 -11.11
C VAL A 174 12.05 -9.20 -11.04
N LEU A 175 12.59 -9.00 -9.84
CA LEU A 175 13.94 -8.50 -9.54
C LEU A 175 14.31 -7.17 -10.26
N LYS A 176 13.38 -6.21 -10.30
CA LYS A 176 13.58 -4.89 -10.90
C LYS A 176 13.67 -3.79 -9.84
N GLY A 177 14.58 -3.95 -8.89
CA GLY A 177 14.68 -3.12 -7.68
C GLY A 177 14.88 -1.62 -7.92
N GLU A 178 15.49 -1.18 -9.03
CA GLU A 178 15.59 0.24 -9.38
C GLU A 178 14.22 0.80 -9.77
N GLN A 179 13.51 0.09 -10.65
CA GLN A 179 12.15 0.48 -11.05
C GLN A 179 11.17 0.46 -9.88
N ALA A 180 11.34 -0.47 -8.92
CA ALA A 180 10.59 -0.46 -7.68
C ALA A 180 10.73 0.87 -6.93
N GLY A 181 11.98 1.30 -6.71
CA GLY A 181 12.26 2.58 -6.05
C GLY A 181 11.67 3.78 -6.79
N GLU A 182 11.81 3.85 -8.12
CA GLU A 182 11.24 4.94 -8.92
C GLU A 182 9.72 5.04 -8.78
N ARG A 183 9.00 3.90 -8.77
CA ARG A 183 7.55 3.88 -8.62
C ARG A 183 7.11 4.30 -7.23
N LEU A 184 7.79 3.81 -6.19
CA LEU A 184 7.48 4.14 -4.79
C LEU A 184 7.80 5.61 -4.46
N VAL A 185 8.95 6.11 -4.90
CA VAL A 185 9.31 7.53 -4.74
C VAL A 185 8.28 8.43 -5.43
N TRP A 186 7.91 8.11 -6.70
CA TRP A 186 6.88 8.87 -7.40
C TRP A 186 5.55 8.88 -6.66
N ALA A 187 5.13 7.73 -6.10
CA ALA A 187 3.89 7.63 -5.34
C ALA A 187 3.91 8.56 -4.11
N VAL A 188 4.96 8.48 -3.29
CA VAL A 188 5.08 9.31 -2.08
C VAL A 188 5.20 10.79 -2.43
N GLU A 189 6.02 11.15 -3.42
CA GLU A 189 6.12 12.55 -3.87
C GLU A 189 4.76 13.10 -4.33
N THR A 190 3.98 12.31 -5.08
CA THR A 190 2.66 12.71 -5.56
C THR A 190 1.70 12.94 -4.40
N VAL A 191 1.71 12.06 -3.40
CA VAL A 191 0.90 12.22 -2.18
C VAL A 191 1.24 13.53 -1.46
N LEU A 192 2.53 13.78 -1.24
CA LEU A 192 3.00 14.96 -0.51
C LEU A 192 2.75 16.26 -1.29
N LYS A 193 2.98 16.26 -2.60
CA LYS A 193 2.69 17.41 -3.48
C LYS A 193 1.20 17.77 -3.46
N GLU A 194 0.31 16.77 -3.50
CA GLU A 194 -1.13 17.02 -3.46
C GLU A 194 -1.59 17.54 -2.09
N LEU A 195 -1.06 17.00 -0.99
CA LEU A 195 -1.32 17.54 0.35
C LEU A 195 -0.86 19.00 0.47
N GLN A 196 0.35 19.30 -0.01
CA GLN A 196 0.89 20.66 -0.01
C GLN A 196 0.06 21.61 -0.88
N ARG A 197 -0.38 21.16 -2.07
CA ARG A 197 -1.27 21.93 -2.94
C ARG A 197 -2.56 22.31 -2.21
N ARG A 198 -3.22 21.31 -1.59
CA ARG A 198 -4.47 21.51 -0.85
C ARG A 198 -4.32 22.44 0.35
N GLN A 199 -3.19 22.37 1.04
CA GLN A 199 -2.89 23.32 2.14
C GLN A 199 -2.67 24.74 1.65
N ALA A 200 -1.97 24.93 0.52
CA ALA A 200 -1.62 26.25 -0.01
C ALA A 200 -2.74 26.92 -0.80
N GLN A 201 -3.50 26.15 -1.59
CA GLN A 201 -4.49 26.65 -2.53
C GLN A 201 -5.95 26.36 -2.13
N GLY A 202 -6.15 25.53 -1.10
CA GLY A 202 -7.46 25.03 -0.71
C GLY A 202 -7.93 23.86 -1.59
N VAL A 203 -9.17 23.45 -1.32
CA VAL A 203 -9.87 22.36 -2.05
C VAL A 203 -10.86 23.00 -3.01
N HIS A 204 -10.86 22.57 -4.27
CA HIS A 204 -11.80 23.04 -5.26
C HIS A 204 -13.21 22.46 -5.03
N GLU A 205 -14.23 23.14 -5.53
CA GLU A 205 -15.61 22.66 -5.41
C GLU A 205 -15.79 21.34 -6.18
N GLY A 206 -16.31 20.32 -5.49
CA GLY A 206 -16.48 18.97 -6.06
C GLY A 206 -15.18 18.16 -6.19
N GLU A 207 -14.07 18.64 -5.71
CA GLU A 207 -12.78 17.93 -5.75
C GLU A 207 -12.79 16.65 -4.88
N GLY A 208 -13.63 16.61 -3.85
CA GLY A 208 -13.70 15.50 -2.91
C GLY A 208 -12.52 15.43 -1.95
N GLU A 209 -12.52 14.40 -1.13
CA GLU A 209 -11.44 14.13 -0.18
C GLU A 209 -10.23 13.53 -0.89
N TRP A 210 -9.05 13.80 -0.36
CA TRP A 210 -7.83 13.12 -0.77
C TRP A 210 -7.77 11.72 -0.13
N MET A 211 -6.72 11.01 -0.39
CA MET A 211 -6.46 9.69 0.19
C MET A 211 -6.59 9.70 1.71
N SER A 212 -7.07 8.60 2.28
CA SER A 212 -7.17 8.46 3.73
C SER A 212 -5.79 8.43 4.40
N PRO A 213 -5.68 8.76 5.70
CA PRO A 213 -4.43 8.66 6.44
C PRO A 213 -3.78 7.28 6.31
N GLU A 214 -4.57 6.20 6.32
CA GLU A 214 -4.10 4.83 6.19
C GLU A 214 -3.51 4.56 4.80
N GLN A 215 -4.13 5.08 3.75
CA GLN A 215 -3.63 4.93 2.37
C GLN A 215 -2.31 5.69 2.18
N ILE A 216 -2.20 6.88 2.77
CA ILE A 216 -0.96 7.67 2.77
C ILE A 216 0.12 6.96 3.56
N GLY A 217 -0.23 6.45 4.76
CA GLY A 217 0.66 5.67 5.60
C GLY A 217 1.21 4.44 4.89
N GLY A 218 0.34 3.69 4.17
CA GLY A 218 0.75 2.52 3.38
C GLY A 218 1.73 2.85 2.25
N ALA A 219 1.56 4.00 1.58
CA ALA A 219 2.52 4.43 0.55
C ALA A 219 3.89 4.78 1.17
N LEU A 220 3.92 5.44 2.33
CA LEU A 220 5.14 5.75 3.06
C LEU A 220 5.84 4.48 3.55
N GLU A 221 5.08 3.54 4.09
CA GLU A 221 5.58 2.24 4.55
C GLU A 221 6.18 1.43 3.40
N ALA A 222 5.51 1.34 2.26
CA ALA A 222 6.02 0.62 1.10
C ALA A 222 7.38 1.18 0.64
N LEU A 223 7.55 2.51 0.63
CA LEU A 223 8.84 3.14 0.32
C LEU A 223 9.88 2.88 1.43
N ALA A 224 9.46 2.89 2.70
CA ALA A 224 10.34 2.58 3.83
C ALA A 224 10.86 1.14 3.75
N ASN A 225 9.99 0.16 3.49
CA ASN A 225 10.34 -1.25 3.28
C ASN A 225 11.34 -1.41 2.13
N HIS A 226 11.16 -0.66 1.04
CA HIS A 226 12.09 -0.67 -0.08
C HIS A 226 13.48 -0.15 0.31
N TYR A 227 13.56 0.94 1.08
CA TYR A 227 14.85 1.46 1.57
C TYR A 227 15.47 0.52 2.59
N GLU A 228 14.69 -0.10 3.46
CA GLU A 228 15.16 -1.10 4.42
C GLU A 228 15.77 -2.32 3.73
N SER A 229 15.11 -2.86 2.69
CA SER A 229 15.62 -3.99 1.90
C SER A 229 16.97 -3.70 1.23
N LYS A 230 17.27 -2.41 1.00
CA LYS A 230 18.56 -1.92 0.51
C LYS A 230 19.54 -1.51 1.62
N SER A 231 19.22 -1.81 2.87
CA SER A 231 19.99 -1.38 4.06
C SER A 231 20.16 0.14 4.18
N GLN A 232 19.26 0.91 3.58
CA GLN A 232 19.23 2.38 3.65
C GLN A 232 18.34 2.84 4.82
N HIS A 233 18.64 2.34 6.02
CA HIS A 233 17.83 2.54 7.22
C HIS A 233 17.64 4.00 7.60
N TYR A 234 18.60 4.88 7.27
CA TYR A 234 18.50 6.33 7.49
C TYR A 234 17.41 7.01 6.66
N LEU A 235 17.01 6.41 5.51
CA LEU A 235 15.87 6.85 4.70
C LEU A 235 14.57 6.16 5.13
N ALA A 236 14.65 4.92 5.60
CA ALA A 236 13.48 4.15 6.02
C ALA A 236 12.88 4.67 7.35
N ALA A 237 13.72 4.94 8.37
CA ALA A 237 13.24 5.31 9.70
C ALA A 237 12.31 6.55 9.73
N PRO A 238 12.61 7.68 9.07
CA PRO A 238 11.70 8.82 9.05
C PRO A 238 10.37 8.52 8.33
N LEU A 239 10.35 7.66 7.32
CA LEU A 239 9.13 7.26 6.63
C LEU A 239 8.24 6.38 7.51
N TYR A 240 8.82 5.39 8.23
CA TYR A 240 8.07 4.61 9.22
C TYR A 240 7.50 5.49 10.34
N LEU A 241 8.29 6.45 10.83
CA LEU A 241 7.81 7.39 11.85
C LEU A 241 6.62 8.21 11.33
N GLN A 242 6.67 8.67 10.09
CA GLN A 242 5.57 9.43 9.48
C GLN A 242 4.35 8.54 9.22
N ALA A 243 4.54 7.31 8.72
CA ALA A 243 3.46 6.34 8.56
C ALA A 243 2.76 6.04 9.90
N LEU A 244 3.54 5.91 10.97
CA LEU A 244 3.04 5.69 12.33
C LEU A 244 2.14 6.83 12.83
N THR A 245 2.44 8.08 12.49
CA THR A 245 1.58 9.23 12.87
C THR A 245 0.22 9.21 12.19
N LEU A 246 0.10 8.52 11.06
CA LEU A 246 -1.13 8.39 10.27
C LEU A 246 -1.94 7.13 10.61
N SER A 247 -1.34 6.21 11.36
CA SER A 247 -1.96 4.93 11.70
C SER A 247 -2.86 5.04 12.94
N PRO A 248 -3.94 4.24 13.04
CA PRO A 248 -4.77 4.18 14.22
C PRO A 248 -3.94 3.78 15.46
N PRO A 249 -4.05 4.48 16.61
CA PRO A 249 -3.13 4.30 17.74
C PRO A 249 -3.18 2.92 18.43
N LYS A 250 -4.18 2.11 18.13
CA LYS A 250 -4.42 0.79 18.74
C LYS A 250 -4.77 -0.26 17.67
N SER A 251 -3.88 -0.48 16.72
CA SER A 251 -4.05 -1.54 15.73
C SER A 251 -2.87 -2.51 15.76
N CYS A 252 -3.07 -3.73 15.27
CA CYS A 252 -1.99 -4.70 15.10
C CYS A 252 -0.92 -4.13 14.16
N HIS A 253 -1.34 -3.49 13.08
CA HIS A 253 -0.45 -2.87 12.09
C HIS A 253 0.41 -1.74 12.68
N THR A 254 -0.11 -0.97 13.64
CA THR A 254 0.69 0.03 14.36
C THR A 254 1.85 -0.62 15.12
N ALA A 255 1.67 -1.82 15.68
CA ALA A 255 2.76 -2.54 16.31
C ALA A 255 3.81 -3.04 15.28
N VAL A 256 3.37 -3.40 14.07
CA VAL A 256 4.29 -3.72 12.95
C VAL A 256 5.14 -2.52 12.58
N LEU A 257 4.54 -1.36 12.36
CA LEU A 257 5.26 -0.11 12.05
C LEU A 257 6.27 0.27 13.15
N MET A 258 5.89 0.10 14.44
CA MET A 258 6.81 0.32 15.55
C MET A 258 8.00 -0.64 15.53
N ASN A 259 7.79 -1.91 15.14
CA ASN A 259 8.84 -2.90 14.97
C ASN A 259 9.81 -2.51 13.85
N ASN A 260 9.29 -2.14 12.70
CA ASN A 260 10.08 -1.74 11.54
C ASN A 260 10.89 -0.47 11.84
N LEU A 261 10.28 0.51 12.51
CA LEU A 261 10.99 1.69 13.00
C LEU A 261 12.11 1.33 14.00
N ALA A 262 11.84 0.42 14.94
CA ALA A 262 12.81 -0.01 15.94
C ALA A 262 14.04 -0.63 15.29
N ILE A 263 13.87 -1.57 14.37
CA ILE A 263 15.01 -2.24 13.73
C ILE A 263 15.74 -1.30 12.77
N SER A 264 15.04 -0.43 12.05
CA SER A 264 15.67 0.57 11.20
C SER A 264 16.54 1.54 12.01
N LEU A 265 16.10 2.00 13.19
CA LEU A 265 16.90 2.83 14.09
C LEU A 265 18.11 2.05 14.65
N ALA A 266 17.92 0.76 14.97
CA ALA A 266 19.00 -0.08 15.49
C ALA A 266 20.08 -0.38 14.45
N GLN A 267 19.72 -0.48 13.17
CA GLN A 267 20.65 -0.80 12.07
C GLN A 267 21.19 0.44 11.35
N GLN A 268 20.70 1.62 11.70
CA GLN A 268 21.15 2.86 11.07
C GLN A 268 22.67 3.07 11.30
N PRO A 269 23.44 3.36 10.24
CA PRO A 269 24.85 3.66 10.37
C PRO A 269 25.07 4.98 11.12
N VAL A 270 26.17 5.08 11.87
CA VAL A 270 26.56 6.29 12.58
C VAL A 270 26.96 7.40 11.59
N ASP A 271 27.60 6.99 10.49
CA ASP A 271 28.03 7.89 9.41
C ASP A 271 27.06 7.79 8.24
N VAL A 272 26.26 8.83 8.04
CA VAL A 272 25.39 8.96 6.87
C VAL A 272 26.22 9.39 5.66
N PRO A 273 26.11 8.75 4.49
CA PRO A 273 26.83 9.14 3.29
C PRO A 273 26.67 10.63 2.95
N ALA A 274 27.75 11.29 2.52
CA ALA A 274 27.76 12.72 2.26
C ALA A 274 26.76 13.19 1.21
N GLU A 275 26.41 12.31 0.24
CA GLU A 275 25.41 12.57 -0.81
C GLU A 275 23.99 12.72 -0.25
N SER A 276 23.68 12.09 0.88
CA SER A 276 22.37 12.21 1.55
C SER A 276 22.29 13.44 2.44
N GLN A 277 23.40 14.16 2.65
CA GLN A 277 23.45 15.35 3.51
C GLN A 277 22.84 16.58 2.84
N VAL A 278 22.73 16.62 1.52
CA VAL A 278 22.25 17.80 0.78
C VAL A 278 20.75 18.04 0.96
N THR A 279 19.94 16.98 1.12
CA THR A 279 18.50 17.09 1.38
C THR A 279 18.15 17.10 2.88
N ALA A 280 19.00 16.53 3.73
CA ALA A 280 18.84 16.52 5.18
C ALA A 280 19.46 17.80 5.84
N ALA A 281 20.37 18.48 5.17
CA ALA A 281 21.16 19.58 5.74
C ALA A 281 20.35 20.83 6.09
N THR A 282 19.17 21.03 5.51
CA THR A 282 18.30 22.15 5.86
C THR A 282 17.51 21.95 7.16
N TRP A 283 17.39 20.70 7.65
CA TRP A 283 16.63 20.38 8.87
C TRP A 283 17.51 19.94 10.04
N ALA A 284 18.72 19.47 9.79
CA ALA A 284 19.57 18.79 10.79
C ALA A 284 20.89 19.51 11.10
N ALA A 285 21.15 20.65 10.50
CA ALA A 285 22.45 21.34 10.65
C ALA A 285 22.71 21.88 12.07
N GLU A 286 21.73 21.92 12.94
CA GLU A 286 21.84 22.51 14.27
C GLU A 286 21.61 21.53 15.45
N GLN A 287 21.17 20.30 15.19
CA GLN A 287 21.03 19.29 16.25
C GLN A 287 22.19 18.30 16.21
N ALA A 288 22.92 18.17 17.31
CA ALA A 288 23.96 17.15 17.48
C ALA A 288 23.40 15.78 17.06
N ARG A 289 24.08 15.11 16.12
CA ARG A 289 23.69 13.77 15.65
C ARG A 289 23.55 12.84 16.85
N PRO A 290 22.46 12.04 16.95
CA PRO A 290 22.28 11.14 18.07
C PRO A 290 23.43 10.14 18.11
N SER A 291 23.98 9.89 19.29
CA SER A 291 25.01 8.87 19.47
C SER A 291 24.44 7.48 19.18
N ARG A 292 25.30 6.53 18.83
CA ARG A 292 24.91 5.11 18.67
C ARG A 292 24.09 4.59 19.84
N ALA A 293 24.52 4.92 21.06
CA ALA A 293 23.81 4.54 22.28
C ALA A 293 22.40 5.16 22.36
N ALA A 294 22.24 6.42 21.95
CA ALA A 294 20.94 7.08 21.91
C ALA A 294 20.01 6.44 20.88
N MET A 295 20.53 6.08 19.69
CA MET A 295 19.75 5.37 18.66
C MET A 295 19.30 3.99 19.13
N LEU A 296 20.18 3.21 19.74
CA LEU A 296 19.84 1.89 20.29
C LEU A 296 18.82 1.99 21.44
N ASN A 297 18.93 3.02 22.29
CA ASN A 297 17.94 3.27 23.33
C ASN A 297 16.57 3.63 22.74
N SER A 298 16.51 4.48 21.70
CA SER A 298 15.26 4.80 21.01
C SER A 298 14.68 3.57 20.33
N ALA A 299 15.48 2.78 19.65
CA ALA A 299 15.09 1.51 19.04
C ALA A 299 14.47 0.55 20.08
N ARG A 300 15.12 0.41 21.23
CA ARG A 300 14.60 -0.41 22.33
C ARG A 300 13.24 0.08 22.83
N GLN A 301 13.05 1.39 22.96
CA GLN A 301 11.77 1.94 23.39
C GLN A 301 10.64 1.64 22.37
N TRP A 302 10.92 1.79 21.08
CA TRP A 302 9.95 1.45 20.04
C TRP A 302 9.59 -0.04 20.02
N ALA A 303 10.57 -0.94 20.17
CA ALA A 303 10.32 -2.37 20.26
C ALA A 303 9.49 -2.74 21.51
N LEU A 304 9.74 -2.09 22.66
CA LEU A 304 8.93 -2.26 23.86
C LEU A 304 7.49 -1.76 23.66
N GLN A 305 7.32 -0.64 22.97
CA GLN A 305 5.99 -0.11 22.64
C GLN A 305 5.26 -1.03 21.66
N ALA A 306 5.94 -1.55 20.64
CA ALA A 306 5.37 -2.53 19.71
C ALA A 306 4.82 -3.76 20.46
N HIS A 307 5.65 -4.34 21.36
CA HIS A 307 5.26 -5.46 22.20
C HIS A 307 4.07 -5.15 23.11
N ALA A 308 4.03 -3.93 23.68
CA ALA A 308 2.94 -3.52 24.55
C ALA A 308 1.64 -3.25 23.73
N THR A 309 1.76 -2.63 22.57
CA THR A 309 0.62 -2.32 21.68
C THR A 309 0.00 -3.60 21.14
N SER A 310 0.79 -4.55 20.63
CA SER A 310 0.30 -5.83 20.12
C SER A 310 -0.45 -6.66 21.15
N LYS A 311 -0.13 -6.49 22.44
CA LYS A 311 -0.84 -7.16 23.56
C LYS A 311 -2.13 -6.46 23.98
N LYS A 312 -2.27 -5.16 23.71
CA LYS A 312 -3.42 -4.36 24.16
C LYS A 312 -4.58 -4.37 23.17
N VAL A 313 -4.37 -4.84 21.95
CA VAL A 313 -5.44 -4.98 20.97
C VAL A 313 -6.28 -6.19 21.35
N GLU A 314 -7.59 -6.01 21.53
CA GLU A 314 -8.54 -7.03 21.96
C GLU A 314 -9.79 -7.00 21.07
N GLY A 315 -10.63 -8.02 21.18
CA GLY A 315 -11.90 -8.12 20.46
C GLY A 315 -11.72 -8.35 18.96
N ASP A 316 -12.64 -7.80 18.17
CA ASP A 316 -12.69 -7.99 16.71
C ASP A 316 -11.51 -7.31 15.96
N ASP A 317 -10.85 -6.33 16.60
CA ASP A 317 -9.68 -5.63 16.03
C ASP A 317 -8.39 -6.47 16.14
N ARG A 318 -8.40 -7.54 16.95
CA ARG A 318 -7.25 -8.41 17.11
C ARG A 318 -7.16 -9.42 15.98
N THR A 319 -6.12 -9.33 15.18
CA THR A 319 -5.81 -10.26 14.10
C THR A 319 -4.58 -11.11 14.43
N PRO A 320 -4.27 -12.19 13.70
CA PRO A 320 -3.02 -12.94 13.83
C PRO A 320 -1.77 -12.06 13.76
N GLU A 321 -1.81 -10.97 12.99
CA GLU A 321 -0.75 -9.96 12.88
C GLU A 321 -0.30 -9.41 14.23
N CYS A 322 -1.21 -9.28 15.21
CA CYS A 322 -0.85 -8.85 16.56
C CYS A 322 0.11 -9.84 17.27
N ASP A 323 -0.13 -11.13 17.10
CA ASP A 323 0.70 -12.16 17.73
C ASP A 323 2.05 -12.29 17.00
N GLU A 324 2.06 -12.14 15.67
CA GLU A 324 3.27 -12.07 14.87
C GLU A 324 4.10 -10.82 15.23
N ALA A 325 3.47 -9.64 15.29
CA ALA A 325 4.12 -8.41 15.71
C ALA A 325 4.71 -8.51 17.14
N CYS A 326 4.03 -9.23 18.05
CA CYS A 326 4.53 -9.51 19.39
C CYS A 326 5.80 -10.38 19.36
N ALA A 327 5.82 -11.43 18.52
CA ALA A 327 6.98 -12.31 18.35
C ALA A 327 8.18 -11.56 17.73
N VAL A 328 7.92 -10.74 16.69
CA VAL A 328 8.93 -9.88 16.05
C VAL A 328 9.49 -8.86 17.05
N ALA A 329 8.64 -8.23 17.87
CA ALA A 329 9.10 -7.28 18.89
C ALA A 329 10.05 -7.92 19.91
N LEU A 330 9.79 -9.16 20.32
CA LEU A 330 10.69 -9.91 21.20
C LEU A 330 12.02 -10.23 20.48
N CYS A 331 11.98 -10.58 19.18
CA CYS A 331 13.19 -10.80 18.39
C CYS A 331 14.03 -9.52 18.29
N ASN A 332 13.41 -8.41 17.92
CA ASN A 332 14.07 -7.10 17.81
C ASN A 332 14.70 -6.66 19.15
N LEU A 333 14.03 -6.89 20.28
CA LEU A 333 14.59 -6.65 21.61
C LEU A 333 15.82 -7.51 21.86
N GLY A 334 15.84 -8.76 21.40
CA GLY A 334 16.99 -9.64 21.43
C GLY A 334 18.17 -9.11 20.61
N GLU A 335 17.91 -8.66 19.38
CA GLU A 335 18.94 -8.08 18.51
C GLU A 335 19.53 -6.80 19.11
N ILE A 336 18.68 -5.90 19.60
CA ILE A 336 19.12 -4.64 20.24
C ILE A 336 19.93 -4.93 21.49
N ALA A 337 19.54 -5.92 22.29
CA ALA A 337 20.31 -6.35 23.47
C ALA A 337 21.69 -6.90 23.06
N ALA A 338 21.76 -7.72 22.01
CA ALA A 338 23.02 -8.19 21.44
C ALA A 338 23.93 -7.05 20.98
N MET A 339 23.35 -6.05 20.28
CA MET A 339 24.05 -4.84 19.80
C MET A 339 24.60 -3.98 20.97
N THR A 340 23.93 -4.02 22.11
CA THR A 340 24.42 -3.33 23.35
C THR A 340 25.34 -4.16 24.19
N GLY A 341 25.61 -5.41 23.81
CA GLY A 341 26.50 -6.34 24.52
C GLY A 341 25.84 -7.14 25.65
N ASP A 342 24.51 -7.00 25.86
CA ASP A 342 23.80 -7.76 26.88
C ASP A 342 23.32 -9.12 26.30
N MET A 343 24.25 -10.06 26.25
CA MET A 343 24.03 -11.39 25.67
C MET A 343 23.02 -12.25 26.45
N GLU A 344 22.91 -12.05 27.75
CA GLU A 344 21.95 -12.81 28.56
C GLU A 344 20.53 -12.36 28.31
N GLU A 345 20.27 -11.04 28.23
CA GLU A 345 18.98 -10.52 27.85
C GLU A 345 18.66 -10.87 26.38
N ALA A 346 19.63 -10.81 25.46
CA ALA A 346 19.47 -11.21 24.07
C ALA A 346 18.97 -12.66 23.95
N LYS A 347 19.67 -13.61 24.59
CA LYS A 347 19.25 -15.02 24.57
C LYS A 347 17.88 -15.24 25.18
N LYS A 348 17.55 -14.52 26.25
CA LYS A 348 16.23 -14.58 26.88
C LYS A 348 15.15 -14.16 25.91
N ARG A 349 15.30 -13.01 25.25
CA ARG A 349 14.32 -12.47 24.30
C ARG A 349 14.15 -13.35 23.06
N PHE A 350 15.23 -13.86 22.51
CA PHE A 350 15.15 -14.81 21.38
C PHE A 350 14.42 -16.12 21.78
N LYS A 351 14.62 -16.64 22.99
CA LYS A 351 13.88 -17.82 23.48
C LYS A 351 12.38 -17.51 23.64
N GLU A 352 12.04 -16.34 24.17
CA GLU A 352 10.65 -15.89 24.30
C GLU A 352 9.98 -15.75 22.90
N SER A 353 10.67 -15.12 21.93
CA SER A 353 10.22 -15.01 20.54
C SER A 353 10.03 -16.39 19.91
N LEU A 354 11.02 -17.27 20.02
CA LEU A 354 10.97 -18.64 19.47
C LEU A 354 9.78 -19.45 20.02
N ALA A 355 9.55 -19.35 21.33
CA ALA A 355 8.44 -20.06 21.96
C ALA A 355 7.08 -19.54 21.48
N LEU A 356 6.95 -18.22 21.34
CA LEU A 356 5.73 -17.59 20.81
C LEU A 356 5.53 -17.95 19.34
N SER A 357 6.54 -17.78 18.48
CA SER A 357 6.49 -18.07 17.03
C SER A 357 6.09 -19.52 16.75
N LYS A 358 6.62 -20.49 17.51
CA LYS A 358 6.22 -21.89 17.42
C LYS A 358 4.76 -22.10 17.81
N ARG A 359 4.29 -21.42 18.86
CA ARG A 359 2.90 -21.56 19.34
C ARG A 359 1.87 -21.04 18.34
N ILE A 360 2.22 -19.94 17.63
CA ILE A 360 1.33 -19.31 16.64
C ILE A 360 1.55 -19.84 15.22
N ALA A 361 2.43 -20.82 15.02
CA ALA A 361 2.81 -21.37 13.72
C ALA A 361 3.32 -20.31 12.72
N PHE A 362 4.23 -19.43 13.18
CA PHE A 362 4.88 -18.37 12.41
C PHE A 362 6.33 -18.77 12.03
N PRO A 363 6.54 -19.38 10.83
CA PRO A 363 7.84 -19.96 10.45
C PRO A 363 8.96 -18.93 10.36
N GLU A 364 8.68 -17.72 9.84
CA GLU A 364 9.65 -16.64 9.70
C GLU A 364 10.18 -16.20 11.05
N GLY A 365 9.32 -16.02 12.04
CA GLY A 365 9.69 -15.70 13.40
C GLY A 365 10.48 -16.82 14.11
N VAL A 366 10.18 -18.09 13.77
CA VAL A 366 10.98 -19.23 14.26
C VAL A 366 12.39 -19.16 13.73
N ASN A 367 12.56 -18.92 12.42
CA ASN A 367 13.88 -18.84 11.78
C ASN A 367 14.69 -17.66 12.35
N GLN A 368 14.12 -16.47 12.39
CA GLN A 368 14.78 -15.27 12.93
C GLN A 368 15.24 -15.46 14.37
N ALA A 369 14.38 -16.01 15.24
CA ALA A 369 14.73 -16.24 16.64
C ALA A 369 15.81 -17.33 16.81
N GLN A 370 15.84 -18.36 15.96
CA GLN A 370 16.89 -19.39 15.96
C GLN A 370 18.24 -18.83 15.53
N ASP A 371 18.26 -18.03 14.46
CA ASP A 371 19.46 -17.37 13.95
C ASP A 371 20.04 -16.40 15.00
N GLY A 372 19.18 -15.60 15.64
CA GLY A 372 19.57 -14.71 16.75
C GLY A 372 20.15 -15.47 17.93
N LEU A 373 19.56 -16.61 18.33
CA LEU A 373 20.08 -17.47 19.40
C LEU A 373 21.44 -18.08 19.04
N ALA A 374 21.60 -18.53 17.80
CA ALA A 374 22.86 -19.09 17.31
C ALA A 374 23.97 -18.02 17.34
N ALA A 375 23.69 -16.82 16.80
CA ALA A 375 24.63 -15.70 16.80
C ALA A 375 25.03 -15.27 18.22
N ALA A 376 24.06 -15.15 19.13
CA ALA A 376 24.32 -14.79 20.54
C ALA A 376 25.09 -15.86 21.34
N SER A 377 25.09 -17.11 20.83
CA SER A 377 25.82 -18.23 21.47
C SER A 377 27.29 -18.33 21.02
N LEU A 378 27.59 -17.82 19.83
CA LEU A 378 28.93 -17.86 19.23
C LEU A 378 29.83 -16.72 19.73
N GLN A 379 29.30 -15.66 20.32
CA GLN A 379 30.11 -14.57 20.85
C GLN A 379 30.74 -14.97 22.15
N PRO A 380 32.10 -14.82 22.32
CA PRO A 380 32.78 -15.16 23.55
C PRO A 380 32.30 -14.25 24.69
N LYS A 381 32.13 -14.85 25.90
CA LYS A 381 31.83 -14.08 27.09
C LYS A 381 32.86 -12.96 27.25
N PRO A 382 32.42 -11.71 27.53
CA PRO A 382 33.37 -10.67 27.85
C PRO A 382 34.31 -11.17 28.96
N LYS A 383 35.61 -11.10 28.76
CA LYS A 383 36.58 -11.39 29.79
C LYS A 383 36.37 -10.35 30.91
N VAL A 384 35.93 -10.81 32.07
CA VAL A 384 35.84 -10.04 33.31
C VAL A 384 37.23 -9.55 33.72
#